data_82bb05b03f0c6c711d3e74b58efdcce3
#
_entry.id   82bb05b03f0c6c711d3e74b58efdcce3
#
_cell.length_a   1.000
_cell.length_b   1.000
_cell.length_c   1.000
_cell.angle_alpha   90.00
_cell.angle_beta   90.00
_cell.angle_gamma   90.00
#
_symmetry.space_group_name_H-M   'P 1'
#
loop_
_entity.id
_entity.type
_entity.pdbx_description
1 polymer ?
#
loop_
_entity_poly.entity_id
_entity_poly.type
_entity_poly.pdbx_seq_one_letter_code
_entity_poly.pdbx_strand_id
1 'polypeptide(L)'
;RILKAMMAIKGIYGEYGVQVLNHGVGFDTSAIELILPTYGESLGLRGKICRHWVLNPHPTMIPAIETGWAENLYSFGSEVGMEEYIKARPDVFAIGPDGTMRSNRAFCQAAGHYAADMFVGSTMQIDRYGNSSTATKNNVAGFGGAPNMGCDAKGRRHVTEAWFKCGNEVANRAELTGECLRGKKLVVQVITTISEKGFPGFVQELDAIQLKKNAGLDLEPVMIYSDDLTHIVSEIGIAYLHKCCNMEERMNAIRAIAGKTEVGMLEDPAETLRLRKEGIVKLPEDLGIDRSTATRELLAAKNMKDLVDWSGGLYNPPAKFRN
;
A
#
# COMPACT_ATOMS: atom_id res chain seq x y z
N ARG A 1 -1.42 0.39 -13.41
CA ARG A 1 -1.88 0.82 -12.06
C ARG A 1 -3.20 0.13 -11.69
N ILE A 2 -4.21 0.20 -12.53
CA ILE A 2 -5.54 -0.37 -12.24
C ILE A 2 -5.46 -1.89 -11.98
N LEU A 3 -4.72 -2.65 -12.78
CA LEU A 3 -4.51 -4.08 -12.54
C LEU A 3 -3.88 -4.35 -11.17
N LYS A 4 -2.86 -3.57 -10.78
CA LYS A 4 -2.25 -3.67 -9.45
C LYS A 4 -3.26 -3.38 -8.34
N ALA A 5 -4.08 -2.35 -8.52
CA ALA A 5 -5.14 -2.00 -7.59
C ALA A 5 -6.20 -3.11 -7.46
N MET A 6 -6.65 -3.70 -8.58
CA MET A 6 -7.57 -4.85 -8.56
C MET A 6 -7.00 -6.04 -7.81
N MET A 7 -5.72 -6.38 -8.08
CA MET A 7 -5.04 -7.46 -7.37
C MET A 7 -4.91 -7.17 -5.87
N ALA A 8 -4.50 -5.95 -5.49
CA ALA A 8 -4.41 -5.56 -4.10
C ALA A 8 -5.77 -5.69 -3.39
N ILE A 9 -6.85 -5.13 -3.95
CA ILE A 9 -8.19 -5.19 -3.36
C ILE A 9 -8.64 -6.64 -3.18
N LYS A 10 -8.52 -7.48 -4.19
CA LYS A 10 -9.00 -8.86 -4.13
C LYS A 10 -8.06 -9.77 -3.34
N GLY A 11 -6.76 -9.68 -3.59
CA GLY A 11 -5.74 -10.59 -3.05
C GLY A 11 -5.17 -10.20 -1.70
N ILE A 12 -5.40 -8.96 -1.22
CA ILE A 12 -4.90 -8.52 0.08
C ILE A 12 -6.03 -7.93 0.92
N TYR A 13 -6.65 -6.84 0.52
CA TYR A 13 -7.67 -6.15 1.32
C TYR A 13 -8.86 -7.05 1.63
N GLY A 14 -9.43 -7.68 0.60
CA GLY A 14 -10.55 -8.61 0.74
C GLY A 14 -10.14 -9.94 1.37
N GLU A 15 -8.96 -10.46 1.03
CA GLU A 15 -8.43 -11.71 1.58
C GLU A 15 -8.25 -11.65 3.10
N TYR A 16 -7.77 -10.52 3.62
CA TYR A 16 -7.54 -10.34 5.06
C TYR A 16 -8.68 -9.61 5.78
N GLY A 17 -9.66 -9.07 5.06
CA GLY A 17 -10.73 -8.27 5.67
C GLY A 17 -10.20 -7.00 6.34
N VAL A 18 -9.27 -6.29 5.71
CA VAL A 18 -8.59 -5.14 6.30
C VAL A 18 -9.54 -3.97 6.45
N GLN A 19 -9.81 -3.56 7.69
CA GLN A 19 -10.72 -2.44 7.98
C GLN A 19 -10.00 -1.15 8.35
N VAL A 20 -8.84 -1.23 9.01
CA VAL A 20 -8.08 -0.07 9.50
C VAL A 20 -6.74 0.00 8.78
N LEU A 21 -6.51 1.08 8.03
CA LEU A 21 -5.32 1.12 7.16
C LEU A 21 -4.76 2.53 6.95
N ASN A 22 -3.53 2.55 6.44
CA ASN A 22 -2.87 3.74 5.95
C ASN A 22 -2.45 3.56 4.49
N HIS A 23 -2.68 4.59 3.68
CA HIS A 23 -2.09 4.72 2.34
C HIS A 23 -0.98 5.78 2.34
N GLY A 24 0.15 5.44 1.79
CA GLY A 24 1.15 6.42 1.37
C GLY A 24 0.66 7.20 0.15
N VAL A 25 1.16 8.41 -0.01
CA VAL A 25 0.87 9.25 -1.19
C VAL A 25 1.47 8.62 -2.45
N GLY A 26 0.69 8.49 -3.52
CA GLY A 26 1.19 7.97 -4.79
C GLY A 26 0.08 7.56 -5.76
N PHE A 27 0.44 7.43 -7.03
CA PHE A 27 -0.52 7.07 -8.08
C PHE A 27 -1.08 5.65 -7.96
N ASP A 28 -0.34 4.73 -7.36
CA ASP A 28 -0.79 3.35 -7.19
C ASP A 28 -1.82 3.25 -6.07
N THR A 29 -1.58 3.92 -4.95
CA THR A 29 -2.55 4.01 -3.84
C THR A 29 -3.79 4.79 -4.25
N SER A 30 -3.62 5.90 -4.98
CA SER A 30 -4.73 6.65 -5.57
C SER A 30 -5.61 5.79 -6.49
N ALA A 31 -5.02 4.90 -7.28
CA ALA A 31 -5.79 3.99 -8.12
C ALA A 31 -6.61 3.00 -7.28
N ILE A 32 -6.08 2.51 -6.15
CA ILE A 32 -6.84 1.66 -5.22
C ILE A 32 -8.05 2.42 -4.68
N GLU A 33 -7.84 3.65 -4.19
CA GLU A 33 -8.91 4.51 -3.66
C GLU A 33 -10.04 4.74 -4.68
N LEU A 34 -9.66 5.04 -5.92
CA LEU A 34 -10.60 5.36 -7.00
C LEU A 34 -11.39 4.15 -7.52
N ILE A 35 -10.94 2.92 -7.32
CA ILE A 35 -11.68 1.73 -7.76
C ILE A 35 -12.45 1.03 -6.63
N LEU A 36 -12.37 1.51 -5.40
CA LEU A 36 -13.21 1.00 -4.31
C LEU A 36 -14.70 1.11 -4.64
N PRO A 37 -15.22 2.30 -5.10
CA PRO A 37 -16.63 2.47 -5.38
C PRO A 37 -17.15 1.68 -6.60
N THR A 38 -16.26 1.12 -7.39
CA THR A 38 -16.60 0.39 -8.63
C THR A 38 -16.22 -1.08 -8.51
N TYR A 39 -14.95 -1.42 -8.65
CA TYR A 39 -14.47 -2.79 -8.58
C TYR A 39 -14.68 -3.41 -7.19
N GLY A 40 -14.37 -2.67 -6.12
CA GLY A 40 -14.61 -3.14 -4.75
C GLY A 40 -16.10 -3.44 -4.51
N GLU A 41 -17.00 -2.57 -5.02
CA GLU A 41 -18.43 -2.75 -4.96
C GLU A 41 -18.88 -4.02 -5.70
N SER A 42 -18.35 -4.26 -6.91
CA SER A 42 -18.65 -5.46 -7.68
C SER A 42 -18.25 -6.77 -7.00
N LEU A 43 -17.30 -6.71 -6.06
CA LEU A 43 -16.88 -7.82 -5.22
C LEU A 43 -17.71 -7.95 -3.92
N GLY A 44 -18.66 -7.05 -3.66
CA GLY A 44 -19.47 -7.02 -2.44
C GLY A 44 -18.65 -6.75 -1.17
N LEU A 45 -17.60 -5.93 -1.26
CA LEU A 45 -16.65 -5.66 -0.17
C LEU A 45 -16.97 -4.41 0.64
N ARG A 46 -17.93 -3.58 0.24
CA ARG A 46 -18.33 -2.39 1.02
C ARG A 46 -18.77 -2.78 2.44
N GLY A 47 -18.33 -2.02 3.43
CA GLY A 47 -18.55 -2.30 4.85
C GLY A 47 -17.74 -3.46 5.43
N LYS A 48 -16.96 -4.19 4.59
CA LYS A 48 -16.10 -5.31 5.03
C LYS A 48 -14.63 -4.95 5.05
N ILE A 49 -14.22 -3.97 4.22
CA ILE A 49 -12.84 -3.49 4.13
C ILE A 49 -12.82 -1.96 4.09
N CYS A 50 -11.66 -1.36 4.35
CA CYS A 50 -11.37 0.05 4.10
C CYS A 50 -12.31 1.05 4.81
N ARG A 51 -12.78 0.73 6.02
CA ARG A 51 -13.72 1.58 6.75
C ARG A 51 -13.02 2.73 7.47
N HIS A 52 -11.85 2.50 8.05
CA HIS A 52 -11.17 3.45 8.92
C HIS A 52 -9.76 3.73 8.37
N TRP A 53 -9.48 5.01 8.17
CA TRP A 53 -8.27 5.44 7.50
C TRP A 53 -7.41 6.34 8.38
N VAL A 54 -6.11 6.16 8.32
CA VAL A 54 -5.14 6.98 9.03
C VAL A 54 -4.10 7.47 8.02
N LEU A 55 -4.32 8.64 7.43
CA LEU A 55 -3.48 9.18 6.35
C LEU A 55 -3.68 10.69 6.19
N ASN A 56 -2.85 11.30 5.33
CA ASN A 56 -3.19 12.60 4.78
C ASN A 56 -4.36 12.44 3.80
N PRO A 57 -5.43 13.23 3.90
CA PRO A 57 -6.60 13.06 3.05
C PRO A 57 -6.29 13.38 1.59
N HIS A 58 -6.21 12.36 0.77
CA HIS A 58 -5.99 12.50 -0.67
C HIS A 58 -7.31 12.89 -1.35
N PRO A 59 -7.32 13.77 -2.35
CA PRO A 59 -8.55 14.07 -3.08
C PRO A 59 -9.14 12.85 -3.81
N THR A 60 -8.32 11.85 -4.13
CA THR A 60 -8.76 10.58 -4.70
C THR A 60 -9.62 9.73 -3.76
N MET A 61 -9.66 10.07 -2.47
CA MET A 61 -10.57 9.46 -1.50
C MET A 61 -11.99 9.99 -1.56
N ILE A 62 -12.23 11.15 -2.17
CA ILE A 62 -13.56 11.79 -2.22
C ILE A 62 -14.65 10.83 -2.71
N PRO A 63 -14.50 10.12 -3.84
CA PRO A 63 -15.51 9.16 -4.27
C PRO A 63 -15.77 8.04 -3.26
N ALA A 64 -14.74 7.54 -2.58
CA ALA A 64 -14.90 6.50 -1.56
C ALA A 64 -15.61 7.03 -0.30
N ILE A 65 -15.40 8.29 0.05
CA ILE A 65 -16.12 8.95 1.16
C ILE A 65 -17.58 9.16 0.78
N GLU A 66 -17.87 9.76 -0.38
CA GLU A 66 -19.23 10.07 -0.82
C GLU A 66 -20.08 8.81 -1.06
N THR A 67 -19.48 7.69 -1.35
CA THR A 67 -20.17 6.40 -1.53
C THR A 67 -20.21 5.56 -0.25
N GLY A 68 -19.71 6.07 0.88
CA GLY A 68 -19.76 5.40 2.18
C GLY A 68 -18.78 4.24 2.36
N TRP A 69 -17.69 4.21 1.62
CA TRP A 69 -16.60 3.26 1.84
C TRP A 69 -15.71 3.67 3.02
N ALA A 70 -15.37 4.96 3.10
CA ALA A 70 -14.59 5.51 4.20
C ALA A 70 -15.55 6.11 5.25
N GLU A 71 -15.58 5.50 6.42
CA GLU A 71 -16.44 5.94 7.52
C GLU A 71 -15.73 6.91 8.46
N ASN A 72 -14.42 6.74 8.65
CA ASN A 72 -13.63 7.59 9.54
C ASN A 72 -12.25 7.85 8.96
N LEU A 73 -11.84 9.11 8.96
CA LEU A 73 -10.49 9.54 8.62
C LEU A 73 -9.82 10.27 9.78
N TYR A 74 -8.67 9.72 10.19
CA TYR A 74 -7.75 10.33 11.13
C TYR A 74 -6.55 10.86 10.35
N SER A 75 -6.39 12.16 10.26
CA SER A 75 -5.40 12.78 9.38
C SER A 75 -4.14 13.22 10.11
N PHE A 76 -3.01 13.05 9.44
CA PHE A 76 -1.72 13.63 9.85
C PHE A 76 -1.55 15.10 9.43
N GLY A 77 -2.34 15.57 8.50
CA GLY A 77 -2.32 16.91 7.94
C GLY A 77 -3.43 17.05 6.91
N SER A 78 -3.36 18.08 6.09
CA SER A 78 -4.30 18.30 4.99
C SER A 78 -3.58 18.34 3.65
N GLU A 79 -4.22 17.80 2.62
CA GLU A 79 -3.84 18.06 1.24
C GLU A 79 -4.36 19.43 0.81
N VAL A 80 -3.57 20.11 -0.01
CA VAL A 80 -3.91 21.45 -0.52
C VAL A 80 -5.22 21.39 -1.31
N GLY A 81 -6.17 22.22 -0.91
CA GLY A 81 -7.47 22.34 -1.56
C GLY A 81 -8.56 21.46 -0.96
N MET A 82 -8.25 20.64 0.04
CA MET A 82 -9.21 19.78 0.74
C MET A 82 -9.90 20.47 1.94
N GLU A 83 -9.47 21.66 2.31
CA GLU A 83 -9.83 22.31 3.58
C GLU A 83 -11.34 22.50 3.75
N GLU A 84 -12.02 23.01 2.72
CA GLU A 84 -13.48 23.24 2.80
C GLU A 84 -14.27 21.93 2.74
N TYR A 85 -13.79 20.96 1.95
CA TYR A 85 -14.40 19.63 1.92
C TYR A 85 -14.32 18.92 3.28
N ILE A 86 -13.15 18.99 3.93
CA ILE A 86 -12.92 18.39 5.25
C ILE A 86 -13.86 19.04 6.30
N LYS A 87 -13.96 20.37 6.32
CA LYS A 87 -14.86 21.08 7.23
C LYS A 87 -16.34 20.71 7.04
N ALA A 88 -16.75 20.42 5.82
CA ALA A 88 -18.10 20.03 5.48
C ALA A 88 -18.44 18.58 5.88
N ARG A 89 -17.42 17.74 6.20
CA ARG A 89 -17.60 16.31 6.50
C ARG A 89 -17.08 15.94 7.90
N PRO A 90 -17.58 16.61 8.98
CA PRO A 90 -17.22 16.26 10.37
C PRO A 90 -17.72 14.87 10.79
N ASP A 91 -18.63 14.29 10.02
CA ASP A 91 -19.11 12.91 10.15
C ASP A 91 -18.04 11.88 9.80
N VAL A 92 -17.07 12.24 8.95
CA VAL A 92 -16.00 11.36 8.47
C VAL A 92 -14.63 11.76 9.02
N PHE A 93 -14.34 13.07 9.04
CA PHE A 93 -13.01 13.56 9.45
C PHE A 93 -12.96 13.86 10.95
N ALA A 94 -11.93 13.33 11.64
CA ALA A 94 -11.68 13.64 13.04
C ALA A 94 -11.16 15.07 13.21
N ILE A 95 -12.09 16.04 13.26
CA ILE A 95 -11.81 17.46 13.43
C ILE A 95 -11.66 17.78 14.92
N GLY A 96 -10.64 18.56 15.28
CA GLY A 96 -10.39 18.98 16.64
C GLY A 96 -11.32 20.11 17.13
N PRO A 97 -11.21 20.50 18.41
CA PRO A 97 -12.06 21.54 19.01
C PRO A 97 -11.93 22.92 18.34
N ASP A 98 -10.84 23.18 17.66
CA ASP A 98 -10.57 24.41 16.91
C ASP A 98 -11.15 24.39 15.48
N GLY A 99 -11.91 23.34 15.13
CA GLY A 99 -12.48 23.17 13.79
C GLY A 99 -11.47 22.76 12.72
N THR A 100 -10.26 22.34 13.11
CA THR A 100 -9.23 21.87 12.19
C THR A 100 -8.80 20.45 12.52
N MET A 101 -8.15 19.76 11.57
CA MET A 101 -7.50 18.48 11.84
C MET A 101 -6.15 18.63 12.54
N ARG A 102 -5.60 19.84 12.60
CA ARG A 102 -4.25 20.09 13.14
C ARG A 102 -4.15 19.86 14.63
N SER A 103 -5.19 20.20 15.37
CA SER A 103 -5.27 19.98 16.83
C SER A 103 -5.25 18.50 17.22
N ASN A 104 -5.73 17.62 16.33
CA ASN A 104 -5.72 16.17 16.53
C ASN A 104 -4.49 15.48 15.92
N ARG A 105 -3.56 16.22 15.35
CA ARG A 105 -2.45 15.65 14.57
C ARG A 105 -1.61 14.64 15.34
N ALA A 106 -1.21 14.96 16.56
CA ALA A 106 -0.41 14.07 17.40
C ALA A 106 -1.18 12.78 17.74
N PHE A 107 -2.47 12.91 18.07
CA PHE A 107 -3.34 11.77 18.32
C PHE A 107 -3.50 10.89 17.07
N CYS A 108 -3.75 11.52 15.93
CA CYS A 108 -3.90 10.80 14.65
C CYS A 108 -2.62 10.06 14.25
N GLN A 109 -1.45 10.65 14.49
CA GLN A 109 -0.17 9.98 14.26
C GLN A 109 0.01 8.77 15.18
N ALA A 110 -0.31 8.92 16.47
CA ALA A 110 -0.25 7.82 17.41
C ALA A 110 -1.24 6.71 17.04
N ALA A 111 -2.49 7.05 16.75
CA ALA A 111 -3.49 6.10 16.31
C ALA A 111 -3.07 5.37 15.02
N GLY A 112 -2.53 6.09 14.05
CA GLY A 112 -2.03 5.50 12.81
C GLY A 112 -0.90 4.51 13.03
N HIS A 113 -0.02 4.82 13.97
CA HIS A 113 1.09 3.93 14.28
C HIS A 113 0.63 2.62 14.96
N TYR A 114 -0.36 2.69 15.84
CA TYR A 114 -0.80 1.54 16.64
C TYR A 114 -2.10 0.90 16.16
N ALA A 115 -3.01 1.64 15.54
CA ALA A 115 -4.33 1.14 15.17
C ALA A 115 -4.40 0.59 13.73
N ALA A 116 -3.55 1.06 12.80
CA ALA A 116 -3.61 0.58 11.43
C ALA A 116 -3.09 -0.87 11.30
N ASP A 117 -3.89 -1.74 10.73
CA ASP A 117 -3.54 -3.13 10.44
C ASP A 117 -2.69 -3.28 9.21
N MET A 118 -2.82 -2.34 8.31
CA MET A 118 -2.12 -2.36 7.04
C MET A 118 -1.56 -0.98 6.70
N PHE A 119 -0.34 -0.98 6.19
CA PHE A 119 0.24 0.13 5.45
C PHE A 119 0.41 -0.28 3.99
N VAL A 120 0.01 0.59 3.09
CA VAL A 120 0.26 0.44 1.65
C VAL A 120 0.97 1.66 1.11
N GLY A 121 2.09 1.47 0.47
CA GLY A 121 2.85 2.55 -0.16
C GLY A 121 3.35 2.18 -1.55
N SER A 122 3.58 3.20 -2.37
CA SER A 122 4.33 3.05 -3.61
C SER A 122 5.81 3.18 -3.32
N THR A 123 6.64 2.41 -4.02
CA THR A 123 8.09 2.51 -3.93
C THR A 123 8.72 2.61 -5.31
N MET A 124 9.97 3.03 -5.37
CA MET A 124 10.72 3.17 -6.62
C MET A 124 11.65 1.98 -6.87
N GLN A 125 12.22 1.42 -5.80
CA GLN A 125 13.07 0.24 -5.89
C GLN A 125 12.78 -0.75 -4.77
N ILE A 126 12.88 -2.03 -5.09
CA ILE A 126 12.91 -3.17 -4.17
C ILE A 126 14.11 -4.02 -4.56
N ASP A 127 14.96 -4.36 -3.60
CA ASP A 127 16.08 -5.25 -3.84
C ASP A 127 15.68 -6.73 -3.81
N ARG A 128 16.62 -7.59 -4.16
CA ARG A 128 16.42 -9.05 -4.19
C ARG A 128 16.02 -9.67 -2.85
N TYR A 129 16.22 -8.98 -1.74
CA TYR A 129 15.86 -9.45 -0.40
C TYR A 129 14.51 -8.91 0.08
N GLY A 130 13.98 -7.87 -0.60
CA GLY A 130 12.72 -7.22 -0.27
C GLY A 130 12.88 -5.95 0.56
N ASN A 131 14.07 -5.37 0.66
CA ASN A 131 14.21 -4.01 1.16
C ASN A 131 13.70 -3.03 0.12
N SER A 132 13.01 -1.96 0.53
CA SER A 132 12.47 -0.98 -0.40
C SER A 132 12.97 0.43 -0.12
N SER A 133 13.10 1.22 -1.18
CA SER A 133 13.47 2.63 -1.07
C SER A 133 12.91 3.47 -2.21
N THR A 134 12.66 4.74 -1.91
CA THR A 134 12.43 5.80 -2.89
C THR A 134 13.66 6.68 -3.12
N ALA A 135 14.78 6.33 -2.49
CA ALA A 135 16.07 6.95 -2.73
C ALA A 135 16.71 6.31 -3.96
N THR A 136 16.74 7.04 -5.08
CA THR A 136 17.30 6.60 -6.36
C THR A 136 18.19 7.67 -6.94
N LYS A 137 19.30 7.30 -7.59
CA LYS A 137 20.16 8.22 -8.35
C LYS A 137 20.54 9.51 -7.62
N ASN A 138 21.03 9.43 -6.41
CA ASN A 138 21.41 10.60 -5.60
C ASN A 138 20.25 11.51 -5.16
N ASN A 139 18.99 11.07 -5.29
CA ASN A 139 17.83 11.80 -4.80
C ASN A 139 17.08 10.96 -3.78
N VAL A 140 16.57 11.63 -2.75
CA VAL A 140 15.62 11.04 -1.79
C VAL A 140 14.25 11.67 -2.04
N ALA A 141 13.27 10.86 -2.38
CA ALA A 141 11.92 11.31 -2.65
C ALA A 141 10.89 10.49 -1.87
N GLY A 142 9.81 11.13 -1.41
CA GLY A 142 8.65 10.43 -0.88
C GLY A 142 8.87 9.58 0.37
N PHE A 143 9.90 9.86 1.17
CA PHE A 143 10.14 9.12 2.41
C PHE A 143 9.00 9.28 3.41
N GLY A 144 8.58 10.51 3.68
CA GLY A 144 7.40 10.85 4.49
C GLY A 144 7.22 10.01 5.74
N GLY A 145 6.01 9.53 5.94
CA GLY A 145 5.65 8.66 7.06
C GLY A 145 5.92 7.17 6.85
N ALA A 146 6.32 6.76 5.65
CA ALA A 146 6.44 5.35 5.30
C ALA A 146 7.39 4.54 6.20
N PRO A 147 8.56 5.02 6.64
CA PRO A 147 9.40 4.29 7.58
C PRO A 147 8.70 3.94 8.90
N ASN A 148 7.89 4.86 9.43
CA ASN A 148 7.14 4.63 10.66
C ASN A 148 5.89 3.78 10.43
N MET A 149 5.13 4.07 9.38
CA MET A 149 3.89 3.37 9.08
C MET A 149 4.13 1.97 8.52
N GLY A 150 5.25 1.77 7.82
CA GLY A 150 5.65 0.50 7.22
C GLY A 150 6.47 -0.40 8.15
N CYS A 151 6.58 -0.11 9.43
CA CYS A 151 7.19 -1.00 10.40
C CYS A 151 6.14 -1.74 11.26
N ASP A 152 6.50 -2.93 11.75
CA ASP A 152 5.69 -3.70 12.70
C ASP A 152 6.32 -3.63 14.09
N ALA A 153 6.05 -2.54 14.81
CA ALA A 153 6.67 -2.25 16.10
C ALA A 153 6.48 -3.38 17.11
N LYS A 154 7.57 -3.80 17.75
CA LYS A 154 7.54 -4.79 18.84
C LYS A 154 6.64 -4.31 19.99
N GLY A 155 5.94 -5.24 20.62
CA GLY A 155 5.05 -4.92 21.74
C GLY A 155 3.69 -4.34 21.37
N ARG A 156 3.44 -4.10 20.08
CA ARG A 156 2.13 -3.70 19.59
C ARG A 156 1.04 -4.66 20.05
N ARG A 157 -0.08 -4.12 20.49
CA ARG A 157 -1.28 -4.86 20.87
C ARG A 157 -2.43 -4.40 19.99
N HIS A 158 -3.04 -5.33 19.29
CA HIS A 158 -4.12 -5.06 18.38
C HIS A 158 -5.01 -6.29 18.24
N VAL A 159 -6.28 -6.09 17.99
CA VAL A 159 -7.27 -7.17 18.03
C VAL A 159 -8.19 -7.12 16.81
N THR A 160 -7.60 -7.11 15.62
CA THR A 160 -8.37 -7.23 14.39
C THR A 160 -8.12 -8.57 13.73
N GLU A 161 -9.11 -9.03 12.97
CA GLU A 161 -9.03 -10.29 12.23
C GLU A 161 -7.86 -10.29 11.24
N ALA A 162 -7.65 -9.18 10.53
CA ALA A 162 -6.57 -9.04 9.56
C ALA A 162 -5.18 -9.23 10.21
N TRP A 163 -4.97 -8.62 11.37
CA TRP A 163 -3.70 -8.69 12.10
C TRP A 163 -3.42 -10.10 12.61
N PHE A 164 -4.44 -10.76 13.19
CA PHE A 164 -4.31 -12.14 13.64
C PHE A 164 -4.12 -13.13 12.49
N LYS A 165 -4.88 -12.96 11.40
CA LYS A 165 -4.74 -13.82 10.22
C LYS A 165 -3.32 -13.77 9.65
N CYS A 166 -2.77 -12.59 9.47
CA CYS A 166 -1.38 -12.43 8.99
C CYS A 166 -0.38 -13.07 9.95
N GLY A 167 -0.53 -12.88 11.26
CA GLY A 167 0.32 -13.49 12.27
C GLY A 167 0.25 -15.02 12.27
N ASN A 168 -0.93 -15.59 12.13
CA ASN A 168 -1.12 -17.04 12.05
C ASN A 168 -0.47 -17.63 10.80
N GLU A 169 -0.54 -16.95 9.66
CA GLU A 169 0.12 -17.41 8.43
C GLU A 169 1.64 -17.44 8.59
N VAL A 170 2.22 -16.43 9.25
CA VAL A 170 3.66 -16.40 9.59
C VAL A 170 4.02 -17.57 10.50
N ALA A 171 3.25 -17.80 11.55
CA ALA A 171 3.51 -18.87 12.50
C ALA A 171 3.44 -20.25 11.84
N ASN A 172 2.44 -20.49 11.01
CA ASN A 172 2.26 -21.76 10.32
C ASN A 172 3.44 -22.08 9.38
N ARG A 173 4.00 -21.06 8.74
CA ARG A 173 5.15 -21.25 7.83
C ARG A 173 6.48 -21.39 8.57
N ALA A 174 6.63 -20.72 9.71
CA ALA A 174 7.84 -20.76 10.51
C ALA A 174 7.94 -22.00 11.42
N GLU A 175 7.00 -22.96 11.32
CA GLU A 175 6.89 -24.11 12.22
C GLU A 175 6.87 -23.73 13.70
N LEU A 176 6.42 -22.51 13.99
CA LEU A 176 6.24 -22.04 15.35
C LEU A 176 5.05 -22.76 15.96
N THR A 177 5.31 -23.68 16.85
CA THR A 177 4.28 -24.44 17.55
C THR A 177 3.44 -23.53 18.45
N GLY A 178 2.29 -23.18 17.98
CA GLY A 178 0.99 -23.08 18.65
C GLY A 178 0.78 -22.17 19.85
N GLU A 179 1.76 -21.52 20.42
CA GLU A 179 1.51 -20.77 21.64
C GLU A 179 1.70 -19.26 21.47
N CYS A 180 0.65 -18.52 21.78
CA CYS A 180 0.61 -17.06 21.85
C CYS A 180 1.13 -16.37 20.60
N LEU A 181 0.44 -16.57 19.53
CA LEU A 181 0.76 -15.94 18.28
C LEU A 181 0.52 -14.46 18.38
N ARG A 182 1.61 -13.71 18.35
CA ARG A 182 1.54 -12.30 18.08
C ARG A 182 1.03 -12.13 16.64
N GLY A 183 0.02 -11.30 16.44
CA GLY A 183 -0.39 -10.90 15.11
C GLY A 183 0.72 -10.13 14.38
N LYS A 184 0.56 -9.90 13.11
CA LYS A 184 1.49 -9.15 12.26
C LYS A 184 0.77 -8.08 11.46
N LYS A 185 1.34 -6.88 11.41
CA LYS A 185 0.87 -5.80 10.54
C LYS A 185 1.15 -6.16 9.08
N LEU A 186 0.17 -5.91 8.23
CA LEU A 186 0.37 -6.00 6.79
C LEU A 186 1.13 -4.77 6.30
N VAL A 187 2.26 -4.99 5.67
CA VAL A 187 3.08 -3.94 5.04
C VAL A 187 3.21 -4.28 3.57
N VAL A 188 2.59 -3.46 2.74
CA VAL A 188 2.43 -3.69 1.30
C VAL A 188 3.17 -2.63 0.52
N GLN A 189 4.03 -3.04 -0.39
CA GLN A 189 4.65 -2.15 -1.36
C GLN A 189 4.11 -2.43 -2.76
N VAL A 190 3.62 -1.38 -3.41
CA VAL A 190 3.18 -1.42 -4.79
C VAL A 190 4.26 -0.82 -5.67
N ILE A 191 4.68 -1.56 -6.69
CA ILE A 191 5.80 -1.18 -7.55
C ILE A 191 5.48 -1.47 -9.02
N THR A 192 6.13 -0.75 -9.92
CA THR A 192 6.14 -1.05 -11.35
C THR A 192 7.47 -1.69 -11.71
N THR A 193 7.47 -2.79 -12.45
CA THR A 193 8.70 -3.53 -12.78
C THR A 193 9.69 -2.67 -13.56
N ILE A 194 9.21 -1.96 -14.57
CA ILE A 194 10.01 -0.98 -15.33
C ILE A 194 9.19 0.30 -15.48
N SER A 195 9.73 1.41 -15.00
CA SER A 195 9.07 2.71 -15.10
C SER A 195 8.92 3.18 -16.56
N GLU A 196 8.07 4.16 -16.81
CA GLU A 196 7.89 4.78 -18.14
C GLU A 196 9.20 5.36 -18.71
N LYS A 197 10.15 5.69 -17.84
CA LYS A 197 11.50 6.18 -18.22
C LYS A 197 12.53 5.06 -18.36
N GLY A 198 12.12 3.80 -18.29
CA GLY A 198 12.99 2.63 -18.44
C GLY A 198 13.80 2.26 -17.18
N PHE A 199 13.51 2.84 -16.01
CA PHE A 199 14.21 2.47 -14.78
C PHE A 199 13.61 1.23 -14.15
N PRO A 200 14.46 0.24 -13.75
CA PRO A 200 13.99 -0.97 -13.10
C PRO A 200 13.51 -0.66 -11.67
N GLY A 201 12.35 -1.22 -11.32
CA GLY A 201 11.84 -1.21 -9.96
C GLY A 201 12.46 -2.31 -9.09
N PHE A 202 12.77 -3.47 -9.68
CA PHE A 202 13.47 -4.54 -8.98
C PHE A 202 14.95 -4.55 -9.35
N VAL A 203 15.81 -4.50 -8.33
CA VAL A 203 17.27 -4.36 -8.47
C VAL A 203 18.00 -5.36 -7.59
N GLN A 204 19.26 -5.69 -7.92
CA GLN A 204 20.07 -6.55 -7.07
C GLN A 204 20.44 -5.87 -5.75
N GLU A 205 20.74 -4.58 -5.80
CA GLU A 205 21.05 -3.74 -4.64
C GLU A 205 20.39 -2.36 -4.81
N LEU A 206 19.86 -1.78 -3.73
CA LEU A 206 19.22 -0.46 -3.76
C LEU A 206 20.24 0.65 -4.09
N ASP A 207 19.85 1.60 -4.92
CA ASP A 207 20.63 2.85 -5.14
C ASP A 207 20.90 3.59 -3.82
N ALA A 208 20.07 3.40 -2.81
CA ALA A 208 20.22 3.92 -1.46
C ALA A 208 21.59 3.60 -0.83
N ILE A 209 22.15 2.42 -1.13
CA ILE A 209 23.48 2.00 -0.65
C ILE A 209 24.56 2.89 -1.25
N GLN A 210 24.50 3.16 -2.55
CA GLN A 210 25.44 4.05 -3.21
C GLN A 210 25.22 5.52 -2.80
N LEU A 211 23.98 5.92 -2.60
CA LEU A 211 23.64 7.26 -2.12
C LEU A 211 24.25 7.55 -0.74
N LYS A 212 24.20 6.58 0.19
CA LYS A 212 24.87 6.67 1.49
C LYS A 212 26.36 7.03 1.32
N LYS A 213 27.06 6.28 0.46
CA LYS A 213 28.49 6.49 0.22
C LYS A 213 28.77 7.86 -0.40
N ASN A 214 27.98 8.24 -1.40
CA ASN A 214 28.19 9.51 -2.12
C ASN A 214 27.88 10.75 -1.27
N ALA A 215 26.89 10.65 -0.39
CA ALA A 215 26.43 11.77 0.44
C ALA A 215 27.05 11.77 1.86
N GLY A 216 27.87 10.77 2.20
CA GLY A 216 28.46 10.65 3.53
C GLY A 216 27.43 10.44 4.66
N LEU A 217 26.34 9.72 4.37
CA LEU A 217 25.31 9.45 5.36
C LEU A 217 25.75 8.34 6.32
N ASP A 218 25.37 8.44 7.59
CA ASP A 218 25.64 7.40 8.58
C ASP A 218 24.89 6.10 8.30
N LEU A 219 23.64 6.23 7.80
CA LEU A 219 22.77 5.12 7.42
C LEU A 219 22.30 5.23 5.98
N GLU A 220 22.13 4.10 5.34
CA GLU A 220 21.47 4.04 4.02
C GLU A 220 19.98 4.41 4.14
N PRO A 221 19.44 5.24 3.23
CA PRO A 221 18.04 5.61 3.24
C PRO A 221 17.15 4.47 2.72
N VAL A 222 17.12 3.35 3.45
CA VAL A 222 16.15 2.27 3.26
C VAL A 222 14.83 2.71 3.88
N MET A 223 13.76 2.67 3.10
CA MET A 223 12.43 3.13 3.53
C MET A 223 11.71 2.08 4.36
N ILE A 224 11.70 0.83 3.89
CA ILE A 224 11.10 -0.31 4.59
C ILE A 224 12.06 -1.48 4.46
N TYR A 225 12.42 -2.07 5.60
CA TYR A 225 13.26 -3.26 5.63
C TYR A 225 12.47 -4.52 5.30
N SER A 226 13.17 -5.50 4.76
CA SER A 226 12.58 -6.75 4.30
C SER A 226 11.81 -7.50 5.38
N ASP A 227 12.25 -7.43 6.65
CA ASP A 227 11.61 -8.12 7.79
C ASP A 227 10.19 -7.59 8.08
N ASP A 228 9.96 -6.32 7.77
CA ASP A 228 8.65 -5.71 7.94
C ASP A 228 7.73 -5.95 6.74
N LEU A 229 8.31 -6.05 5.53
CA LEU A 229 7.56 -6.16 4.29
C LEU A 229 6.84 -7.51 4.17
N THR A 230 5.52 -7.49 4.10
CA THR A 230 4.69 -8.70 3.99
C THR A 230 4.28 -9.02 2.57
N HIS A 231 4.02 -8.00 1.75
CA HIS A 231 3.52 -8.18 0.39
C HIS A 231 4.18 -7.21 -0.58
N ILE A 232 4.45 -7.70 -1.79
CA ILE A 232 4.79 -6.85 -2.93
C ILE A 232 3.74 -7.07 -4.02
N VAL A 233 3.26 -5.98 -4.61
CA VAL A 233 2.33 -5.98 -5.74
C VAL A 233 2.98 -5.31 -6.93
N SER A 234 3.23 -6.06 -7.99
CA SER A 234 3.64 -5.54 -9.30
C SER A 234 2.52 -5.75 -10.33
N GLU A 235 2.70 -5.28 -11.56
CA GLU A 235 1.76 -5.59 -12.66
C GLU A 235 1.82 -7.05 -13.11
N ILE A 236 2.79 -7.81 -12.63
CA ILE A 236 2.90 -9.25 -12.91
C ILE A 236 2.05 -10.04 -11.92
N GLY A 237 2.15 -9.74 -10.61
CA GLY A 237 1.48 -10.49 -9.57
C GLY A 237 1.72 -9.95 -8.16
N ILE A 238 1.33 -10.75 -7.18
CA ILE A 238 1.55 -10.51 -5.74
C ILE A 238 2.51 -11.57 -5.20
N ALA A 239 3.55 -11.14 -4.47
CA ALA A 239 4.37 -11.98 -3.63
C ALA A 239 3.97 -11.81 -2.16
N TYR A 240 3.60 -12.90 -1.49
CA TYR A 240 3.21 -12.98 -0.08
C TYR A 240 4.45 -13.35 0.75
N LEU A 241 5.32 -12.39 0.97
CA LEU A 241 6.65 -12.60 1.54
C LEU A 241 6.64 -13.15 2.97
N HIS A 242 5.60 -12.83 3.74
CA HIS A 242 5.43 -13.34 5.10
C HIS A 242 5.12 -14.84 5.16
N LYS A 243 4.77 -15.45 4.01
CA LYS A 243 4.54 -16.89 3.87
C LYS A 243 5.81 -17.67 3.54
N CYS A 244 6.90 -16.99 3.18
CA CYS A 244 8.17 -17.63 2.83
C CYS A 244 8.85 -18.22 4.07
N CYS A 245 9.35 -19.44 3.95
CA CYS A 245 10.04 -20.16 5.04
C CYS A 245 11.46 -19.65 5.29
N ASN A 246 12.12 -19.13 4.26
CA ASN A 246 13.50 -18.70 4.31
C ASN A 246 13.78 -17.62 3.27
N MET A 247 15.00 -17.08 3.29
CA MET A 247 15.40 -15.99 2.39
C MET A 247 15.47 -16.44 0.92
N GLU A 248 15.81 -17.67 0.63
CA GLU A 248 15.87 -18.18 -0.75
C GLU A 248 14.47 -18.23 -1.38
N GLU A 249 13.50 -18.77 -0.66
CA GLU A 249 12.10 -18.79 -1.08
C GLU A 249 11.55 -17.36 -1.27
N ARG A 250 11.94 -16.45 -0.37
CA ARG A 250 11.59 -15.02 -0.47
C ARG A 250 12.15 -14.39 -1.74
N MET A 251 13.43 -14.64 -2.05
CA MET A 251 14.05 -14.16 -3.28
C MET A 251 13.37 -14.73 -4.53
N ASN A 252 12.99 -16.00 -4.51
CA ASN A 252 12.29 -16.65 -5.62
C ASN A 252 10.87 -16.07 -5.80
N ALA A 253 10.17 -15.78 -4.71
CA ALA A 253 8.88 -15.09 -4.78
C ALA A 253 8.98 -13.68 -5.37
N ILE A 254 10.05 -12.94 -5.05
CA ILE A 254 10.33 -11.62 -5.64
C ILE A 254 10.64 -11.75 -7.13
N ARG A 255 11.51 -12.71 -7.52
CA ARG A 255 11.87 -12.99 -8.93
C ARG A 255 10.63 -13.26 -9.78
N ALA A 256 9.69 -14.05 -9.26
CA ALA A 256 8.45 -14.43 -9.95
C ALA A 256 7.58 -13.24 -10.38
N ILE A 257 7.69 -12.10 -9.70
CA ILE A 257 6.88 -10.89 -9.98
C ILE A 257 7.72 -9.71 -10.46
N ALA A 258 9.00 -9.88 -10.65
CA ALA A 258 9.93 -8.79 -11.02
C ALA A 258 10.00 -8.53 -12.54
N GLY A 259 9.37 -9.36 -13.35
CA GLY A 259 9.25 -9.17 -14.80
C GLY A 259 10.61 -9.13 -15.52
N LYS A 260 10.77 -8.23 -16.49
CA LYS A 260 11.99 -8.12 -17.31
C LYS A 260 13.11 -7.28 -16.66
N THR A 261 13.19 -7.25 -15.34
CA THR A 261 14.33 -6.64 -14.63
C THR A 261 15.47 -7.66 -14.47
N GLU A 262 16.67 -7.20 -14.08
CA GLU A 262 17.80 -8.11 -13.80
C GLU A 262 17.48 -9.14 -12.71
N VAL A 263 16.60 -8.78 -11.75
CA VAL A 263 16.12 -9.71 -10.70
C VAL A 263 15.15 -10.73 -11.30
N GLY A 264 14.20 -10.28 -12.13
CA GLY A 264 13.20 -11.16 -12.75
C GLY A 264 13.78 -12.08 -13.81
N MET A 265 14.88 -11.70 -14.47
CA MET A 265 15.58 -12.57 -15.44
C MET A 265 16.25 -13.79 -14.77
N LEU A 266 16.32 -13.82 -13.45
CA LEU A 266 16.79 -14.96 -12.65
C LEU A 266 15.64 -15.85 -12.15
N GLU A 267 14.42 -15.63 -12.63
CA GLU A 267 13.27 -16.47 -12.33
C GLU A 267 13.49 -17.92 -12.77
N ASP A 268 13.14 -18.86 -11.89
CA ASP A 268 12.97 -20.27 -12.23
C ASP A 268 11.47 -20.56 -12.41
N PRO A 269 11.01 -20.89 -13.63
CA PRO A 269 9.59 -21.16 -13.89
C PRO A 269 9.04 -22.35 -13.09
N ALA A 270 9.86 -23.37 -12.79
CA ALA A 270 9.41 -24.53 -12.00
C ALA A 270 9.17 -24.12 -10.56
N GLU A 271 10.06 -23.32 -10.00
CA GLU A 271 9.92 -22.78 -8.66
C GLU A 271 8.75 -21.80 -8.58
N THR A 272 8.57 -20.91 -9.54
CA THR A 272 7.42 -20.02 -9.63
C THR A 272 6.10 -20.81 -9.63
N LEU A 273 6.04 -21.90 -10.38
CA LEU A 273 4.84 -22.75 -10.40
C LEU A 273 4.57 -23.39 -9.02
N ARG A 274 5.62 -23.82 -8.32
CA ARG A 274 5.50 -24.34 -6.94
C ARG A 274 4.95 -23.26 -6.01
N LEU A 275 5.55 -22.07 -6.02
CA LEU A 275 5.15 -20.94 -5.19
C LEU A 275 3.70 -20.50 -5.45
N ARG A 276 3.24 -20.57 -6.70
CA ARG A 276 1.83 -20.31 -7.06
C ARG A 276 0.90 -21.37 -6.47
N LYS A 277 1.24 -22.65 -6.56
CA LYS A 277 0.44 -23.73 -5.97
C LYS A 277 0.32 -23.61 -4.45
N GLU A 278 1.35 -23.14 -3.79
CA GLU A 278 1.36 -22.90 -2.34
C GLU A 278 0.73 -21.56 -1.93
N GLY A 279 0.35 -20.70 -2.90
CA GLY A 279 -0.24 -19.39 -2.64
C GLY A 279 0.73 -18.36 -2.07
N ILE A 280 2.03 -18.57 -2.27
CA ILE A 280 3.11 -17.61 -1.94
C ILE A 280 3.25 -16.57 -3.04
N VAL A 281 2.96 -16.94 -4.28
CA VAL A 281 2.84 -16.02 -5.42
C VAL A 281 1.45 -16.19 -6.00
N LYS A 282 0.80 -15.09 -6.36
CA LYS A 282 -0.47 -15.10 -7.10
C LYS A 282 -0.39 -14.16 -8.28
N LEU A 283 -0.66 -14.68 -9.46
CA LEU A 283 -0.85 -13.87 -10.65
C LEU A 283 -2.31 -13.40 -10.75
N PRO A 284 -2.68 -12.44 -11.60
CA PRO A 284 -4.07 -12.03 -11.80
C PRO A 284 -5.02 -13.19 -12.06
N GLU A 285 -4.59 -14.17 -12.84
CA GLU A 285 -5.37 -15.34 -13.21
C GLU A 285 -5.67 -16.23 -11.98
N ASP A 286 -4.73 -16.36 -11.05
CA ASP A 286 -4.91 -17.11 -9.79
C ASP A 286 -5.93 -16.43 -8.86
N LEU A 287 -6.12 -15.13 -9.05
CA LEU A 287 -7.15 -14.33 -8.38
C LEU A 287 -8.46 -14.28 -9.17
N GLY A 288 -8.55 -14.93 -10.33
CA GLY A 288 -9.70 -14.84 -11.23
C GLY A 288 -9.92 -13.42 -11.76
N ILE A 289 -8.84 -12.70 -12.04
CA ILE A 289 -8.85 -11.36 -12.64
C ILE A 289 -8.48 -11.48 -14.10
N ASP A 290 -9.39 -11.07 -14.98
CA ASP A 290 -9.07 -10.88 -16.39
C ASP A 290 -8.34 -9.53 -16.58
N ARG A 291 -7.11 -9.59 -17.08
CA ARG A 291 -6.27 -8.41 -17.32
C ARG A 291 -6.92 -7.40 -18.25
N SER A 292 -7.73 -7.83 -19.18
CA SER A 292 -8.44 -6.96 -20.14
C SER A 292 -9.46 -6.04 -19.47
N THR A 293 -9.97 -6.42 -18.30
CA THR A 293 -10.93 -5.62 -17.54
C THR A 293 -10.29 -4.47 -16.75
N ALA A 294 -8.96 -4.45 -16.64
CA ALA A 294 -8.21 -3.42 -15.91
C ALA A 294 -8.13 -2.09 -16.69
N THR A 295 -9.26 -1.48 -16.94
CA THR A 295 -9.41 -0.27 -17.76
C THR A 295 -9.72 0.97 -16.92
N ARG A 296 -9.56 2.17 -17.52
CA ARG A 296 -9.89 3.44 -16.87
C ARG A 296 -11.37 3.58 -16.50
N GLU A 297 -12.24 2.73 -17.06
CA GLU A 297 -13.67 2.74 -16.73
C GLU A 297 -13.95 2.35 -15.28
N LEU A 298 -13.02 1.64 -14.62
CA LEU A 298 -13.12 1.31 -13.21
C LEU A 298 -12.82 2.51 -12.27
N LEU A 299 -12.23 3.59 -12.78
CA LEU A 299 -11.96 4.77 -11.95
C LEU A 299 -13.25 5.55 -11.69
N ALA A 300 -13.63 5.74 -10.44
CA ALA A 300 -14.79 6.54 -10.04
C ALA A 300 -14.62 8.04 -10.41
N ALA A 301 -13.38 8.51 -10.47
CA ALA A 301 -13.03 9.83 -11.01
C ALA A 301 -11.86 9.67 -11.97
N LYS A 302 -11.98 10.17 -13.19
CA LYS A 302 -11.02 10.00 -14.28
C LYS A 302 -10.11 11.21 -14.48
N ASN A 303 -10.48 12.34 -13.90
CA ASN A 303 -9.78 13.62 -13.98
C ASN A 303 -10.09 14.49 -12.76
N MET A 304 -9.45 15.66 -12.69
CA MET A 304 -9.59 16.58 -11.57
C MET A 304 -11.00 17.16 -11.45
N LYS A 305 -11.66 17.41 -12.58
CA LYS A 305 -13.03 17.94 -12.57
C LYS A 305 -13.99 16.95 -11.91
N ASP A 306 -13.85 15.66 -12.19
CA ASP A 306 -14.69 14.64 -11.57
C ASP A 306 -14.54 14.67 -10.03
N LEU A 307 -13.34 14.88 -9.49
CA LEU A 307 -13.12 15.00 -8.04
C LEU A 307 -13.79 16.26 -7.45
N VAL A 308 -13.76 17.37 -8.19
CA VAL A 308 -14.49 18.58 -7.81
C VAL A 308 -15.99 18.33 -7.79
N ASP A 309 -16.51 17.69 -8.83
CA ASP A 309 -17.93 17.36 -8.95
C ASP A 309 -18.37 16.40 -7.82
N TRP A 310 -17.60 15.36 -7.52
CA TRP A 310 -17.82 14.44 -6.41
C TRP A 310 -17.90 15.14 -5.04
N SER A 311 -17.06 16.16 -4.84
CA SER A 311 -17.04 16.95 -3.59
C SER A 311 -18.16 17.97 -3.47
N GLY A 312 -19.07 18.07 -4.46
CA GLY A 312 -20.06 19.16 -4.52
C GLY A 312 -19.41 20.55 -4.73
N GLY A 313 -18.25 20.61 -5.34
CA GLY A 313 -17.50 21.86 -5.59
C GLY A 313 -16.62 22.33 -4.43
N LEU A 314 -16.54 21.55 -3.33
CA LEU A 314 -15.78 21.94 -2.14
C LEU A 314 -14.28 21.64 -2.25
N TYR A 315 -13.89 20.69 -3.08
CA TYR A 315 -12.47 20.45 -3.39
C TYR A 315 -11.97 21.53 -4.35
N ASN A 316 -10.92 22.23 -3.94
CA ASN A 316 -10.32 23.32 -4.69
C ASN A 316 -8.90 22.95 -5.16
N PRO A 317 -8.75 22.27 -6.29
CA PRO A 317 -7.43 21.80 -6.74
C PRO A 317 -6.43 22.93 -6.92
N PRO A 318 -5.13 22.71 -6.66
CA PRO A 318 -4.08 23.69 -6.93
C PRO A 318 -4.14 24.21 -8.37
N ALA A 319 -3.82 25.49 -8.58
CA ALA A 319 -3.94 26.16 -9.89
C ALA A 319 -3.28 25.40 -11.04
N LYS A 320 -2.12 24.79 -10.78
CA LYS A 320 -1.38 23.97 -11.75
C LYS A 320 -2.11 22.74 -12.27
N PHE A 321 -3.21 22.33 -11.62
CA PHE A 321 -4.02 21.16 -11.98
C PHE A 321 -5.42 21.54 -12.47
N ARG A 322 -5.72 22.83 -12.62
CA ARG A 322 -7.06 23.31 -13.05
C ARG A 322 -7.22 23.39 -14.58
N ASN A 323 -6.14 23.20 -15.33
CA ASN A 323 -6.11 23.27 -16.81
C ASN A 323 -6.12 21.86 -17.42
#